data_f49b190c998127e75acd447c87b7777b
#
_entry.id   f49b190c998127e75acd447c87b7777b
#
_cell.length_a   1.000
_cell.length_b   1.000
_cell.length_c   1.000
_cell.angle_alpha   90.00
_cell.angle_beta   90.00
_cell.angle_gamma   90.00
#
_symmetry.space_group_name_H-M   'P 1'
#
loop_
_entity.id
_entity.type
_entity.pdbx_description
1 polymer ?
#
loop_
_entity_poly.entity_id
_entity_poly.type
_entity_poly.pdbx_seq_one_letter_code
_entity_poly.pdbx_strand_id
1 'polypeptide(L)'
;SFPTRRSSDLIVVIALFIVWKYYAEALWLFINTALIAGVGNSLLKLFFMRQRPTLEHLVTEHTYSFPSGHAVGSTLFYGTILLILPIFIKNKTVRLCVQILLGIGIFMIGVSRIYLGVHFPSDILGGFCLGLAWLLLSYPIYLEKRFVWRFQSKQR
;
A
#
# COMPACT_ATOMS: atom_id res chain seq x y z
N SER A 1 17.57 -10.48 -1.23
CA SER A 1 16.46 -11.42 -0.90
C SER A 1 15.32 -10.77 -0.11
N PHE A 2 14.96 -9.51 -0.40
CA PHE A 2 13.86 -8.80 0.28
C PHE A 2 12.46 -8.94 -0.39
N PRO A 3 12.28 -9.42 -1.62
CA PRO A 3 10.95 -9.57 -2.21
C PRO A 3 10.08 -10.64 -1.53
N THR A 4 10.69 -11.70 -1.03
CA THR A 4 9.96 -12.89 -0.53
C THR A 4 9.22 -12.66 0.80
N ARG A 5 9.77 -11.90 1.74
CA ARG A 5 9.09 -11.60 3.02
C ARG A 5 7.83 -10.75 2.83
N ARG A 6 7.91 -9.72 1.99
CA ARG A 6 6.77 -8.82 1.74
C ARG A 6 5.59 -9.53 1.06
N SER A 7 5.88 -10.50 0.20
CA SER A 7 4.86 -11.33 -0.45
C SER A 7 4.19 -12.29 0.52
N SER A 8 4.96 -12.86 1.47
CA SER A 8 4.42 -13.77 2.48
C SER A 8 3.49 -13.03 3.47
N ASP A 9 3.87 -11.85 3.92
CA ASP A 9 3.04 -11.06 4.85
C ASP A 9 1.70 -10.68 4.20
N LEU A 10 1.72 -10.28 2.93
CA LEU A 10 0.51 -9.99 2.17
C LEU A 10 -0.38 -11.22 2.03
N ILE A 11 0.19 -12.37 1.68
CA ILE A 11 -0.55 -13.64 1.54
C ILE A 11 -1.20 -14.03 2.87
N VAL A 12 -0.46 -13.92 3.97
CA VAL A 12 -0.98 -14.24 5.32
C VAL A 12 -2.15 -13.33 5.68
N VAL A 13 -2.04 -12.02 5.48
CA VAL A 13 -3.13 -11.08 5.81
C VAL A 13 -4.36 -11.33 4.95
N ILE A 14 -4.18 -11.57 3.64
CA ILE A 14 -5.29 -11.90 2.74
C ILE A 14 -5.94 -13.23 3.15
N ALA A 15 -5.16 -14.25 3.47
CA ALA A 15 -5.67 -15.54 3.92
C ALA A 15 -6.48 -15.41 5.21
N LEU A 16 -6.01 -14.62 6.18
CA LEU A 16 -6.75 -14.34 7.42
C LEU A 16 -8.09 -13.65 7.13
N PHE A 17 -8.13 -12.66 6.24
CA PHE A 17 -9.38 -12.01 5.86
C PHE A 17 -10.36 -12.98 5.18
N ILE A 18 -9.87 -13.90 4.34
CA ILE A 18 -10.69 -14.94 3.71
C ILE A 18 -11.25 -15.91 4.75
N VAL A 19 -10.41 -16.42 5.66
CA VAL A 19 -10.82 -17.34 6.73
C VAL A 19 -11.89 -16.71 7.64
N TRP A 20 -11.76 -15.41 7.94
CA TRP A 20 -12.73 -14.69 8.77
C TRP A 20 -13.93 -14.14 7.98
N LYS A 21 -14.06 -14.48 6.69
CA LYS A 21 -15.15 -14.05 5.80
C LYS A 21 -15.22 -12.54 5.58
N TYR A 22 -14.06 -11.86 5.51
CA TYR A 22 -13.92 -10.46 5.12
C TYR A 22 -13.47 -10.37 3.65
N TYR A 23 -14.29 -10.87 2.73
CA TYR A 23 -13.91 -11.05 1.33
C TYR A 23 -13.70 -9.73 0.57
N ALA A 24 -14.50 -8.71 0.88
CA ALA A 24 -14.34 -7.39 0.24
C ALA A 24 -13.02 -6.73 0.67
N GLU A 25 -12.66 -6.87 1.95
CA GLU A 25 -11.40 -6.38 2.51
C GLU A 25 -10.20 -7.12 1.88
N ALA A 26 -10.29 -8.46 1.77
CA ALA A 26 -9.27 -9.29 1.14
C ALA A 26 -9.06 -8.90 -0.33
N LEU A 27 -10.16 -8.76 -1.09
CA LEU A 27 -10.11 -8.40 -2.50
C LEU A 27 -9.53 -6.99 -2.70
N TRP A 28 -9.98 -6.02 -1.90
CA TRP A 28 -9.50 -4.65 -2.02
C TRP A 28 -8.02 -4.53 -1.66
N LEU A 29 -7.56 -5.21 -0.61
CA LEU A 29 -6.15 -5.28 -0.25
C LEU A 29 -5.32 -5.94 -1.36
N PHE A 30 -5.81 -7.03 -1.96
CA PHE A 30 -5.14 -7.71 -3.07
C PHE A 30 -5.00 -6.79 -4.30
N ILE A 31 -6.09 -6.13 -4.71
CA ILE A 31 -6.07 -5.21 -5.86
C ILE A 31 -5.06 -4.08 -5.60
N ASN A 32 -5.13 -3.44 -4.45
CA ASN A 32 -4.26 -2.31 -4.11
C ASN A 32 -2.79 -2.70 -4.11
N THR A 33 -2.44 -3.86 -3.55
CA THR A 33 -1.04 -4.24 -3.33
C THR A 33 -0.46 -5.06 -4.47
N ALA A 34 -1.17 -6.05 -5.01
CA ALA A 34 -0.64 -6.89 -6.07
C ALA A 34 -0.78 -6.24 -7.45
N LEU A 35 -1.96 -5.68 -7.77
CA LEU A 35 -2.20 -5.11 -9.09
C LEU A 35 -1.65 -3.69 -9.19
N ILE A 36 -2.01 -2.79 -8.28
CA ILE A 36 -1.64 -1.37 -8.42
C ILE A 36 -0.20 -1.11 -7.97
N ALA A 37 0.18 -1.54 -6.75
CA ALA A 37 1.54 -1.34 -6.28
C ALA A 37 2.56 -2.24 -6.99
N GLY A 38 2.16 -3.41 -7.46
CA GLY A 38 3.01 -4.32 -8.24
C GLY A 38 3.04 -3.95 -9.72
N VAL A 39 1.99 -4.32 -10.43
CA VAL A 39 1.93 -4.18 -11.91
C VAL A 39 1.82 -2.71 -12.33
N GLY A 40 0.88 -1.96 -11.76
CA GLY A 40 0.65 -0.56 -12.14
C GLY A 40 1.87 0.32 -11.92
N ASN A 41 2.52 0.19 -10.75
CA ASN A 41 3.75 0.93 -10.46
C ASN A 41 4.90 0.54 -11.42
N SER A 42 4.99 -0.72 -11.82
CA SER A 42 6.01 -1.17 -12.78
C SER A 42 5.79 -0.57 -14.17
N LEU A 43 4.54 -0.48 -14.62
CA LEU A 43 4.19 0.17 -15.88
C LEU A 43 4.51 1.68 -15.85
N LEU A 44 4.20 2.37 -14.73
CA LEU A 44 4.56 3.78 -14.57
C LEU A 44 6.07 4.00 -14.61
N LYS A 45 6.86 3.12 -14.01
CA LYS A 45 8.32 3.17 -14.07
C LYS A 45 8.83 3.07 -15.53
N LEU A 46 8.25 2.19 -16.33
CA LEU A 46 8.58 2.03 -17.74
C LEU A 46 8.14 3.25 -18.57
N PHE A 47 7.05 3.90 -18.19
CA PHE A 47 6.57 5.11 -18.88
C PHE A 47 7.47 6.32 -18.62
N PHE A 48 7.86 6.56 -17.36
CA PHE A 48 8.68 7.72 -16.99
C PHE A 48 10.18 7.52 -17.23
N MET A 49 10.69 6.30 -17.21
CA MET A 49 12.10 5.91 -17.42
C MET A 49 13.11 6.79 -16.66
N ARG A 50 12.74 7.33 -15.49
CA ARG A 50 13.59 8.23 -14.73
C ARG A 50 14.78 7.48 -14.15
N GLN A 51 16.00 7.96 -14.43
CA GLN A 51 17.22 7.41 -13.85
C GLN A 51 17.26 7.67 -12.33
N ARG A 52 17.96 6.80 -11.60
CA ARG A 52 18.20 6.96 -10.18
C ARG A 52 19.25 8.01 -9.88
N PRO A 53 19.33 8.54 -8.63
CA PRO A 53 20.45 9.39 -8.22
C PRO A 53 21.78 8.69 -8.50
N THR A 54 22.80 9.46 -8.86
CA THR A 54 24.18 8.95 -9.13
C THR A 54 25.04 8.86 -7.87
N LEU A 55 24.45 9.08 -6.69
CA LEU A 55 25.12 8.97 -5.40
C LEU A 55 25.47 7.50 -5.07
N GLU A 56 26.37 7.28 -4.13
CA GLU A 56 26.61 5.94 -3.60
C GLU A 56 25.31 5.34 -3.03
N HIS A 57 24.90 4.22 -3.60
CA HIS A 57 23.71 3.51 -3.16
C HIS A 57 24.08 2.51 -2.07
N LEU A 58 23.42 2.59 -0.92
CA LEU A 58 23.57 1.60 0.15
C LEU A 58 22.86 0.27 -0.18
N VAL A 59 22.04 0.24 -1.23
CA VAL A 59 21.33 -0.95 -1.75
C VAL A 59 21.30 -0.91 -3.26
N THR A 60 21.45 -2.06 -3.90
CA THR A 60 21.35 -2.20 -5.36
C THR A 60 19.88 -2.31 -5.79
N GLU A 61 19.50 -1.48 -6.75
CA GLU A 61 18.17 -1.46 -7.34
C GLU A 61 18.29 -1.41 -8.87
N HIS A 62 17.61 -2.30 -9.57
CA HIS A 62 17.76 -2.47 -11.03
C HIS A 62 16.63 -1.86 -11.87
N THR A 63 15.68 -1.16 -11.24
CA THR A 63 14.54 -0.55 -11.92
C THR A 63 14.62 0.96 -11.94
N TYR A 64 13.81 1.62 -12.77
CA TYR A 64 13.69 3.08 -12.81
C TYR A 64 13.29 3.70 -11.46
N SER A 65 13.61 4.99 -11.27
CA SER A 65 13.46 5.68 -10.01
C SER A 65 12.01 6.07 -9.70
N PHE A 66 11.30 6.66 -10.68
CA PHE A 66 9.96 7.22 -10.48
C PHE A 66 8.85 6.29 -11.00
N PRO A 67 7.75 6.16 -10.26
CA PRO A 67 7.59 6.53 -8.86
C PRO A 67 8.22 5.49 -7.93
N SER A 68 8.45 5.87 -6.65
CA SER A 68 9.02 4.95 -5.66
C SER A 68 8.05 3.81 -5.32
N GLY A 69 8.44 2.58 -5.64
CA GLY A 69 7.62 1.40 -5.35
C GLY A 69 7.40 1.14 -3.86
N HIS A 70 8.33 1.57 -3.00
CA HIS A 70 8.16 1.49 -1.55
C HIS A 70 7.16 2.53 -1.04
N ALA A 71 7.17 3.75 -1.59
CA ALA A 71 6.20 4.78 -1.23
C ALA A 71 4.78 4.40 -1.69
N VAL A 72 4.61 4.01 -2.96
CA VAL A 72 3.31 3.52 -3.48
C VAL A 72 2.82 2.32 -2.68
N GLY A 73 3.67 1.30 -2.53
CA GLY A 73 3.28 0.05 -1.88
C GLY A 73 2.96 0.21 -0.40
N SER A 74 3.73 1.01 0.36
CA SER A 74 3.41 1.27 1.77
C SER A 74 2.12 2.07 1.92
N THR A 75 1.90 3.07 1.07
CA THR A 75 0.66 3.85 1.07
C THR A 75 -0.54 2.97 0.77
N LEU A 76 -0.47 2.11 -0.24
CA LEU A 76 -1.57 1.23 -0.61
C LEU A 76 -1.82 0.14 0.43
N PHE A 77 -0.78 -0.52 0.95
CA PHE A 77 -0.92 -1.58 1.95
C PHE A 77 -1.42 -1.04 3.29
N TYR A 78 -0.63 -0.17 3.92
CA TYR A 78 -0.98 0.37 5.24
C TYR A 78 -2.15 1.34 5.17
N GLY A 79 -2.31 2.10 4.08
CA GLY A 79 -3.46 2.97 3.86
C GLY A 79 -4.77 2.18 3.72
N THR A 80 -4.77 1.02 3.05
CA THR A 80 -5.93 0.11 3.04
C THR A 80 -6.27 -0.34 4.46
N ILE A 81 -5.28 -0.81 5.23
CA ILE A 81 -5.48 -1.21 6.63
C ILE A 81 -6.05 -0.06 7.45
N LEU A 82 -5.50 1.14 7.31
CA LEU A 82 -5.92 2.36 8.01
C LEU A 82 -7.41 2.68 7.77
N LEU A 83 -7.88 2.51 6.53
CA LEU A 83 -9.28 2.78 6.16
C LEU A 83 -10.26 1.70 6.65
N ILE A 84 -9.81 0.45 6.80
CA ILE A 84 -10.65 -0.65 7.31
C ILE A 84 -10.59 -0.81 8.83
N LEU A 85 -9.66 -0.18 9.54
CA LEU A 85 -9.54 -0.24 11.00
C LEU A 85 -10.84 -0.01 11.77
N PRO A 86 -11.77 0.89 11.37
CA PRO A 86 -13.04 1.09 12.06
C PRO A 86 -13.92 -0.17 12.15
N ILE A 87 -13.68 -1.15 11.30
CA ILE A 87 -14.39 -2.43 11.31
C ILE A 87 -13.97 -3.26 12.54
N PHE A 88 -12.67 -3.23 12.84
CA PHE A 88 -12.05 -4.08 13.86
C PHE A 88 -11.88 -3.37 15.20
N ILE A 89 -11.48 -2.09 15.21
CA ILE A 89 -11.20 -1.32 16.42
C ILE A 89 -12.32 -0.31 16.66
N LYS A 90 -13.18 -0.61 17.64
CA LYS A 90 -14.33 0.23 18.00
C LYS A 90 -13.94 1.41 18.89
N ASN A 91 -12.94 1.24 19.75
CA ASN A 91 -12.43 2.31 20.59
C ASN A 91 -11.75 3.38 19.74
N LYS A 92 -12.31 4.60 19.76
CA LYS A 92 -11.85 5.71 18.92
C LYS A 92 -10.41 6.13 19.23
N THR A 93 -10.03 6.16 20.50
CA THR A 93 -8.68 6.57 20.93
C THR A 93 -7.63 5.56 20.48
N VAL A 94 -7.86 4.27 20.74
CA VAL A 94 -6.95 3.20 20.31
C VAL A 94 -6.83 3.20 18.79
N ARG A 95 -7.94 3.34 18.07
CA ARG A 95 -7.95 3.41 16.62
C ARG A 95 -7.12 4.59 16.09
N LEU A 96 -7.30 5.79 16.68
CA LEU A 96 -6.55 6.97 16.30
C LEU A 96 -5.05 6.77 16.53
N CYS A 97 -4.65 6.22 17.68
CA CYS A 97 -3.24 5.91 17.95
C CYS A 97 -2.65 4.96 16.89
N VAL A 98 -3.37 3.89 16.55
CA VAL A 98 -2.92 2.94 15.52
C VAL A 98 -2.85 3.62 14.14
N GLN A 99 -3.83 4.46 13.80
CA GLN A 99 -3.83 5.21 12.54
C GLN A 99 -2.64 6.17 12.42
N ILE A 100 -2.31 6.88 13.49
CA ILE A 100 -1.15 7.77 13.54
C ILE A 100 0.15 6.95 13.38
N LEU A 101 0.30 5.84 14.09
CA LEU A 101 1.48 4.97 13.98
C LEU A 101 1.66 4.42 12.57
N LEU A 102 0.58 3.99 11.91
CA LEU A 102 0.63 3.54 10.52
C LEU A 102 1.02 4.68 9.57
N GLY A 103 0.47 5.88 9.77
CA GLY A 103 0.83 7.07 8.98
C GLY A 103 2.30 7.43 9.11
N ILE A 104 2.83 7.43 10.35
CA ILE A 104 4.26 7.63 10.61
C ILE A 104 5.08 6.53 9.92
N GLY A 105 4.66 5.28 9.99
CA GLY A 105 5.32 4.15 9.33
C GLY A 105 5.41 4.33 7.82
N ILE A 106 4.32 4.74 7.16
CA ILE A 106 4.30 5.04 5.72
C ILE A 106 5.35 6.12 5.38
N PHE A 107 5.33 7.23 6.14
CA PHE A 107 6.25 8.34 5.94
C PHE A 107 7.70 7.91 6.13
N MET A 108 8.02 7.19 7.21
CA MET A 108 9.37 6.71 7.51
C MET A 108 9.90 5.72 6.46
N ILE A 109 9.03 4.88 5.88
CA ILE A 109 9.41 4.01 4.76
C ILE A 109 9.83 4.87 3.56
N GLY A 110 9.10 5.94 3.24
CA GLY A 110 9.48 6.85 2.17
C GLY A 110 10.81 7.54 2.44
N VAL A 111 10.98 8.13 3.62
CA VAL A 111 12.22 8.82 4.03
C VAL A 111 13.42 7.87 3.96
N SER A 112 13.25 6.62 4.39
CA SER A 112 14.32 5.62 4.34
C SER A 112 14.87 5.39 2.92
N ARG A 113 14.06 5.57 1.86
CA ARG A 113 14.52 5.43 0.46
C ARG A 113 15.39 6.59 0.01
N ILE A 114 15.14 7.78 0.54
CA ILE A 114 16.01 8.97 0.32
C ILE A 114 17.35 8.75 1.03
N TYR A 115 17.30 8.31 2.29
CA TYR A 115 18.50 8.04 3.09
C TYR A 115 19.40 6.97 2.44
N LEU A 116 18.81 5.93 1.83
CA LEU A 116 19.53 4.90 1.11
C LEU A 116 20.11 5.35 -0.25
N GLY A 117 19.87 6.60 -0.67
CA GLY A 117 20.39 7.16 -1.92
C GLY A 117 19.71 6.64 -3.20
N VAL A 118 18.65 5.83 -3.08
CA VAL A 118 18.06 5.13 -4.24
C VAL A 118 16.91 5.87 -4.91
N HIS A 119 16.37 6.92 -4.27
CA HIS A 119 15.25 7.72 -4.79
C HIS A 119 15.42 9.21 -4.52
N PHE A 120 14.93 10.04 -5.43
CA PHE A 120 14.75 11.46 -5.19
C PHE A 120 13.55 11.73 -4.27
N PRO A 121 13.53 12.84 -3.50
CA PRO A 121 12.35 13.23 -2.71
C PRO A 121 11.06 13.30 -3.53
N SER A 122 11.15 13.76 -4.78
CA SER A 122 10.01 13.82 -5.72
C SER A 122 9.46 12.43 -6.11
N ASP A 123 10.28 11.37 -6.10
CA ASP A 123 9.81 10.00 -6.36
C ASP A 123 8.95 9.48 -5.21
N ILE A 124 9.29 9.89 -3.98
CA ILE A 124 8.56 9.54 -2.77
C ILE A 124 7.23 10.30 -2.72
N LEU A 125 7.28 11.62 -2.93
CA LEU A 125 6.06 12.44 -2.99
C LEU A 125 5.11 11.96 -4.08
N GLY A 126 5.62 11.71 -5.29
CA GLY A 126 4.84 11.15 -6.39
C GLY A 126 4.22 9.79 -6.02
N GLY A 127 4.97 8.94 -5.33
CA GLY A 127 4.48 7.65 -4.85
C GLY A 127 3.36 7.78 -3.81
N PHE A 128 3.49 8.70 -2.85
CA PHE A 128 2.45 8.99 -1.86
C PHE A 128 1.19 9.57 -2.52
N CYS A 129 1.34 10.54 -3.40
CA CYS A 129 0.21 11.14 -4.13
C CYS A 129 -0.55 10.10 -4.97
N LEU A 130 0.16 9.25 -5.70
CA LEU A 130 -0.44 8.16 -6.50
C LEU A 130 -1.18 7.16 -5.61
N GLY A 131 -0.56 6.73 -4.52
CA GLY A 131 -1.20 5.81 -3.57
C GLY A 131 -2.45 6.39 -2.93
N LEU A 132 -2.39 7.66 -2.46
CA LEU A 132 -3.53 8.36 -1.88
C LEU A 132 -4.66 8.58 -2.89
N ALA A 133 -4.34 9.05 -4.10
CA ALA A 133 -5.32 9.25 -5.16
C ALA A 133 -6.06 7.95 -5.48
N TRP A 134 -5.32 6.84 -5.62
CA TRP A 134 -5.93 5.54 -5.86
C TRP A 134 -6.81 5.07 -4.70
N LEU A 135 -6.38 5.23 -3.45
CA LEU A 135 -7.19 4.88 -2.28
C LEU A 135 -8.49 5.67 -2.24
N LEU A 136 -8.43 6.99 -2.49
CA LEU A 136 -9.62 7.85 -2.51
C LEU A 136 -10.60 7.46 -3.63
N LEU A 137 -10.10 7.10 -4.81
CA LEU A 137 -10.92 6.68 -5.94
C LEU A 137 -11.54 5.28 -5.74
N SER A 138 -10.77 4.36 -5.17
CA SER A 138 -11.23 2.97 -4.99
C SER A 138 -12.06 2.73 -3.73
N TYR A 139 -11.96 3.61 -2.73
CA TYR A 139 -12.67 3.47 -1.45
C TYR A 139 -14.20 3.43 -1.57
N PRO A 140 -14.86 4.31 -2.34
CA PRO A 140 -16.31 4.23 -2.55
C PRO A 140 -16.75 2.90 -3.19
N ILE A 141 -15.97 2.42 -4.17
CA ILE A 141 -16.24 1.15 -4.85
C ILE A 141 -16.13 -0.02 -3.87
N TYR A 142 -15.10 0.01 -3.00
CA TYR A 142 -14.96 -0.98 -1.93
C TYR A 142 -16.15 -0.95 -0.97
N LEU A 143 -16.60 0.23 -0.51
CA LEU A 143 -17.74 0.36 0.40
C LEU A 143 -19.02 -0.21 -0.21
N GLU A 144 -19.29 0.07 -1.49
CA GLU A 144 -20.44 -0.48 -2.21
C GLU A 144 -20.38 -2.02 -2.26
N LYS A 145 -19.24 -2.58 -2.69
CA LYS A 145 -19.04 -4.05 -2.73
C LYS A 145 -19.20 -4.69 -1.36
N ARG A 146 -18.61 -4.07 -0.33
CA ARG A 146 -18.74 -4.52 1.05
C ARG A 146 -20.20 -4.53 1.51
N PHE A 147 -20.95 -3.48 1.21
CA PHE A 147 -22.38 -3.37 1.56
C PHE A 147 -23.18 -4.48 0.87
N VAL A 148 -23.05 -4.61 -0.46
CA VAL A 148 -23.77 -5.64 -1.25
C VAL A 148 -23.48 -7.05 -0.73
N TRP A 149 -22.21 -7.38 -0.46
CA TRP A 149 -21.84 -8.72 -0.03
C TRP A 149 -22.31 -9.02 1.40
N ARG A 150 -22.35 -8.03 2.27
CA ARG A 150 -22.98 -8.19 3.60
C ARG A 150 -24.49 -8.38 3.48
N PHE A 151 -25.17 -7.61 2.64
CA PHE A 151 -26.60 -7.76 2.41
C PHE A 151 -26.97 -9.14 1.84
N GLN A 152 -26.11 -9.69 0.99
CA GLN A 152 -26.25 -11.04 0.44
C GLN A 152 -25.77 -12.16 1.41
N SER A 153 -25.45 -11.83 2.65
CA SER A 153 -24.89 -12.77 3.64
C SER A 153 -23.65 -13.53 3.19
N LYS A 154 -22.89 -13.01 2.22
CA LYS A 154 -21.66 -13.63 1.71
C LYS A 154 -20.45 -13.38 2.61
N GLN A 155 -20.49 -12.31 3.39
CA GLN A 155 -19.41 -11.92 4.32
C GLN A 155 -19.93 -11.34 5.64
N ARG A 156 -19.02 -11.12 6.61
CA ARG A 156 -19.29 -10.44 7.89
C ARG A 156 -19.42 -8.93 7.74
#